data_d00056f32cdfe5a4763f216399060ebe
#
_entry.id   d00056f32cdfe5a4763f216399060ebe
#
_cell.length_a   1.000
_cell.length_b   1.000
_cell.length_c   1.000
_cell.angle_alpha   90.00
_cell.angle_beta   90.00
_cell.angle_gamma   90.00
#
_symmetry.space_group_name_H-M   'P 1'
#
loop_
_entity.id
_entity.type
_entity.pdbx_description
1 polymer ?
#
loop_
_entity_poly.entity_id
_entity_poly.type
_entity_poly.pdbx_seq_one_letter_code
_entity_poly.pdbx_strand_id
1 'polypeptide(L)'
;VHWRASDAPWVLADVGDNPGGGGGGNTVDLLKALLAAQAQGVLLAVFTDPALAQEAHALGGGAAFEAHFNRTEQLPFAQTFKHAAKVQALSDGHFVGRRGLLHGSPSSMGLSALLEMGGVRVVVISLRQQLVDPAQLDALGIDLASVRTLVAKSRGHYRAALEGFTLTERMIDVDCPGLTTPNLKSLPWTRMPRPVHPMDEDTQWSWSATVDV
;
A
#
# COMPACT_ATOMS: atom_id res chain seq x y z
N VAL A 1 -7.61 -21.30 -3.80
CA VAL A 1 -8.28 -21.44 -2.49
C VAL A 1 -9.71 -21.00 -2.69
N HIS A 2 -10.71 -21.83 -2.37
CA HIS A 2 -12.12 -21.45 -2.40
C HIS A 2 -12.54 -21.10 -0.97
N TRP A 3 -12.75 -19.81 -0.71
CA TRP A 3 -13.23 -19.31 0.56
C TRP A 3 -14.76 -19.47 0.66
N ARG A 4 -15.27 -19.80 1.85
CA ARG A 4 -16.69 -19.53 2.13
C ARG A 4 -16.85 -18.02 2.23
N ALA A 5 -18.00 -17.49 1.83
CA ALA A 5 -18.23 -16.03 1.86
C ALA A 5 -18.00 -15.40 3.25
N SER A 6 -18.27 -16.16 4.35
CA SER A 6 -18.00 -15.73 5.73
C SER A 6 -16.52 -15.61 6.07
N ASP A 7 -15.64 -16.39 5.43
CA ASP A 7 -14.26 -16.60 5.86
C ASP A 7 -13.24 -15.89 4.94
N ALA A 8 -13.70 -15.36 3.79
CA ALA A 8 -12.84 -14.63 2.86
C ALA A 8 -12.24 -13.40 3.53
N PRO A 9 -10.92 -13.15 3.34
CA PRO A 9 -10.26 -11.98 3.93
C PRO A 9 -10.83 -10.67 3.37
N TRP A 10 -10.71 -9.59 4.14
CA TRP A 10 -10.96 -8.23 3.67
C TRP A 10 -9.71 -7.66 3.01
N VAL A 11 -9.91 -6.82 1.99
CA VAL A 11 -8.85 -5.99 1.42
C VAL A 11 -9.25 -4.54 1.56
N LEU A 12 -8.43 -3.77 2.26
CA LEU A 12 -8.54 -2.32 2.38
C LEU A 12 -7.50 -1.70 1.44
N ALA A 13 -7.95 -1.08 0.37
CA ALA A 13 -7.09 -0.41 -0.59
C ALA A 13 -6.91 1.05 -0.17
N ASP A 14 -5.72 1.42 0.30
CA ASP A 14 -5.33 2.81 0.58
C ASP A 14 -5.06 3.53 -0.75
N VAL A 15 -6.13 4.07 -1.33
CA VAL A 15 -6.08 4.69 -2.65
C VAL A 15 -5.43 6.08 -2.63
N GLY A 16 -5.40 6.72 -1.46
CA GLY A 16 -4.77 8.03 -1.26
C GLY A 16 -3.26 7.97 -1.30
N ASP A 17 -2.67 6.81 -1.01
CA ASP A 17 -1.20 6.63 -0.97
C ASP A 17 -0.74 5.47 -1.86
N ASN A 18 -1.06 5.57 -3.14
CA ASN A 18 -0.73 4.57 -4.16
C ASN A 18 0.61 4.89 -4.86
N PRO A 19 1.71 4.13 -4.64
CA PRO A 19 2.98 4.34 -5.32
C PRO A 19 2.89 4.27 -6.85
N GLY A 20 1.99 3.45 -7.38
CA GLY A 20 1.75 3.36 -8.82
C GLY A 20 1.12 4.61 -9.44
N GLY A 21 0.51 5.47 -8.63
CA GLY A 21 -0.02 6.78 -9.02
C GLY A 21 0.88 7.96 -8.64
N GLY A 22 2.06 7.70 -8.08
CA GLY A 22 2.99 8.73 -7.62
C GLY A 22 2.96 9.01 -6.11
N GLY A 23 2.15 8.29 -5.33
CA GLY A 23 2.18 8.33 -3.87
C GLY A 23 3.49 7.83 -3.29
N GLY A 24 3.80 8.21 -2.05
CA GLY A 24 4.99 7.76 -1.34
C GLY A 24 4.94 6.28 -0.96
N GLY A 25 3.75 5.75 -0.72
CA GLY A 25 3.54 4.44 -0.12
C GLY A 25 3.91 4.42 1.37
N ASN A 26 3.84 5.58 2.03
CA ASN A 26 4.40 5.77 3.36
C ASN A 26 3.52 6.62 4.31
N THR A 27 2.26 6.86 3.96
CA THR A 27 1.34 7.49 4.91
C THR A 27 0.98 6.54 6.04
N VAL A 28 0.88 7.07 7.27
CA VAL A 28 0.69 6.26 8.49
C VAL A 28 -0.74 6.30 9.03
N ASP A 29 -1.64 7.02 8.36
CA ASP A 29 -2.99 7.28 8.89
C ASP A 29 -3.78 5.98 9.10
N LEU A 30 -3.82 5.11 8.10
CA LEU A 30 -4.53 3.83 8.22
C LEU A 30 -3.83 2.90 9.22
N LEU A 31 -2.50 2.89 9.28
CA LEU A 31 -1.75 2.11 10.27
C LEU A 31 -2.10 2.56 11.70
N LYS A 32 -2.11 3.88 11.95
CA LYS A 32 -2.51 4.46 13.25
C LYS A 32 -3.93 4.05 13.63
N ALA A 33 -4.88 4.14 12.69
CA ALA A 33 -6.27 3.79 12.93
C ALA A 33 -6.43 2.30 13.30
N LEU A 34 -5.74 1.42 12.61
CA LEU A 34 -5.78 -0.03 12.88
C LEU A 34 -5.17 -0.40 14.23
N LEU A 35 -4.05 0.24 14.59
CA LEU A 35 -3.42 0.05 15.90
C LEU A 35 -4.29 0.60 17.04
N ALA A 36 -4.88 1.78 16.86
CA ALA A 36 -5.79 2.38 17.83
C ALA A 36 -7.05 1.51 18.04
N ALA A 37 -7.55 0.88 16.98
CA ALA A 37 -8.67 -0.06 17.02
C ALA A 37 -8.27 -1.45 17.58
N GLN A 38 -7.00 -1.68 17.92
CA GLN A 38 -6.48 -2.98 18.34
C GLN A 38 -6.83 -4.12 17.36
N ALA A 39 -6.82 -3.81 16.06
CA ALA A 39 -7.18 -4.74 15.01
C ALA A 39 -6.30 -5.98 15.02
N GLN A 40 -6.87 -7.14 14.70
CA GLN A 40 -6.18 -8.42 14.76
C GLN A 40 -6.14 -9.12 13.40
N GLY A 41 -5.02 -9.81 13.10
CA GLY A 41 -4.86 -10.54 11.85
C GLY A 41 -4.71 -9.65 10.62
N VAL A 42 -4.20 -8.44 10.81
CA VAL A 42 -3.97 -7.45 9.75
C VAL A 42 -2.57 -7.59 9.18
N LEU A 43 -2.46 -7.48 7.85
CA LEU A 43 -1.21 -7.30 7.12
C LEU A 43 -1.29 -6.01 6.31
N LEU A 44 -0.45 -5.02 6.59
CA LEU A 44 -0.25 -3.85 5.74
C LEU A 44 0.93 -4.10 4.79
N ALA A 45 0.68 -4.07 3.50
CA ALA A 45 1.67 -4.31 2.45
C ALA A 45 1.42 -3.41 1.22
N VAL A 46 2.42 -2.68 0.79
CA VAL A 46 3.78 -2.55 1.31
C VAL A 46 3.99 -1.12 1.79
N PHE A 47 4.80 -0.90 2.81
CA PHE A 47 5.13 0.41 3.34
C PHE A 47 6.55 0.79 2.93
N THR A 48 6.71 1.90 2.25
CA THR A 48 8.03 2.38 1.77
C THR A 48 8.72 3.19 2.86
N ASP A 49 9.77 2.65 3.46
CA ASP A 49 10.65 3.37 4.38
C ASP A 49 12.06 2.77 4.36
N PRO A 50 12.96 3.31 3.52
CA PRO A 50 14.32 2.78 3.38
C PRO A 50 15.10 2.79 4.68
N ALA A 51 14.95 3.83 5.51
CA ALA A 51 15.68 3.98 6.76
C ALA A 51 15.22 2.96 7.81
N LEU A 52 13.91 2.69 7.88
CA LEU A 52 13.35 1.70 8.80
C LEU A 52 13.68 0.26 8.33
N ALA A 53 13.63 -0.01 7.02
CA ALA A 53 14.03 -1.30 6.46
C ALA A 53 15.50 -1.60 6.79
N GLN A 54 16.39 -0.63 6.60
CA GLN A 54 17.82 -0.78 6.95
C GLN A 54 18.04 -1.00 8.45
N GLU A 55 17.31 -0.27 9.29
CA GLU A 55 17.39 -0.45 10.77
C GLU A 55 16.94 -1.85 11.18
N ALA A 56 15.82 -2.35 10.64
CA ALA A 56 15.36 -3.71 10.92
C ALA A 56 16.39 -4.77 10.51
N HIS A 57 17.07 -4.60 9.38
CA HIS A 57 18.15 -5.48 8.95
C HIS A 57 19.36 -5.42 9.87
N ALA A 58 19.75 -4.23 10.34
CA ALA A 58 20.86 -4.07 11.28
C ALA A 58 20.57 -4.72 12.63
N LEU A 59 19.32 -4.69 13.08
CA LEU A 59 18.88 -5.29 14.36
C LEU A 59 18.76 -6.82 14.26
N GLY A 60 18.37 -7.33 13.11
CA GLY A 60 18.21 -8.78 12.87
C GLY A 60 16.85 -9.34 13.28
N GLY A 61 16.57 -10.55 12.80
CA GLY A 61 15.31 -11.26 13.08
C GLY A 61 15.11 -11.53 14.58
N GLY A 62 13.89 -11.33 15.07
CA GLY A 62 13.50 -11.52 16.46
C GLY A 62 13.71 -10.28 17.36
N ALA A 63 14.42 -9.25 16.89
CA ALA A 63 14.69 -8.04 17.66
C ALA A 63 13.40 -7.24 17.93
N ALA A 64 13.22 -6.80 19.19
CA ALA A 64 12.19 -5.86 19.60
C ALA A 64 12.79 -4.44 19.69
N PHE A 65 12.09 -3.45 19.13
CA PHE A 65 12.56 -2.07 19.10
C PHE A 65 11.39 -1.08 18.98
N GLU A 66 11.67 0.21 19.10
CA GLU A 66 10.73 1.27 18.77
C GLU A 66 10.90 1.63 17.28
N ALA A 67 10.02 1.13 16.43
CA ALA A 67 10.02 1.46 15.01
C ALA A 67 9.64 2.93 14.80
N HIS A 68 10.50 3.69 14.14
CA HIS A 68 10.29 5.10 13.85
C HIS A 68 10.07 5.31 12.35
N PHE A 69 8.80 5.26 11.94
CA PHE A 69 8.35 5.45 10.57
C PHE A 69 8.61 6.87 10.08
N ASN A 70 9.02 7.00 8.83
CA ASN A 70 9.23 8.27 8.12
C ASN A 70 10.20 9.25 8.80
N ARG A 71 11.18 8.75 9.57
CA ARG A 71 12.11 9.62 10.32
C ARG A 71 13.00 10.49 9.42
N THR A 72 13.25 10.06 8.17
CA THR A 72 14.07 10.77 7.18
C THR A 72 13.25 11.30 6.00
N GLU A 73 11.94 11.05 5.99
CA GLU A 73 11.07 11.36 4.87
C GLU A 73 10.54 12.80 4.96
N GLN A 74 10.45 13.46 3.81
CA GLN A 74 9.96 14.83 3.69
C GLN A 74 8.82 14.97 2.67
N LEU A 75 8.30 13.85 2.18
CA LEU A 75 7.19 13.88 1.24
C LEU A 75 5.92 14.42 1.91
N PRO A 76 5.05 15.10 1.16
CA PRO A 76 3.75 15.49 1.66
C PRO A 76 2.98 14.27 2.19
N PHE A 77 2.27 14.44 3.31
CA PHE A 77 1.50 13.41 4.03
C PHE A 77 2.34 12.31 4.72
N ALA A 78 3.66 12.26 4.54
CA ALA A 78 4.54 11.33 5.24
C ALA A 78 4.80 11.81 6.69
N GLN A 79 3.83 11.60 7.57
CA GLN A 79 3.97 11.94 8.99
C GLN A 79 4.89 10.96 9.69
N THR A 80 5.72 11.45 10.63
CA THR A 80 6.49 10.58 11.53
C THR A 80 5.57 9.85 12.50
N PHE A 81 5.89 8.59 12.78
CA PHE A 81 5.14 7.78 13.73
C PHE A 81 6.05 6.79 14.43
N LYS A 82 5.86 6.60 15.73
CA LYS A 82 6.62 5.65 16.54
C LYS A 82 5.71 4.62 17.18
N HIS A 83 6.16 3.38 17.19
CA HIS A 83 5.43 2.29 17.85
C HIS A 83 6.38 1.14 18.18
N ALA A 84 6.13 0.42 19.27
CA ALA A 84 6.83 -0.81 19.59
C ALA A 84 6.61 -1.84 18.48
N ALA A 85 7.69 -2.46 18.02
CA ALA A 85 7.66 -3.44 16.96
C ALA A 85 8.67 -4.57 17.22
N LYS A 86 8.44 -5.72 16.56
CA LYS A 86 9.36 -6.85 16.53
C LYS A 86 9.64 -7.24 15.09
N VAL A 87 10.88 -7.46 14.73
CA VAL A 87 11.29 -7.96 13.42
C VAL A 87 10.92 -9.45 13.33
N GLN A 88 9.93 -9.79 12.51
CA GLN A 88 9.50 -11.18 12.27
C GLN A 88 10.30 -11.87 11.18
N ALA A 89 10.51 -11.18 10.05
CA ALA A 89 11.26 -11.70 8.91
C ALA A 89 12.02 -10.61 8.19
N LEU A 90 13.07 -10.99 7.50
CA LEU A 90 13.92 -10.13 6.68
C LEU A 90 14.12 -10.76 5.30
N SER A 91 14.26 -9.95 4.27
CA SER A 91 14.53 -10.39 2.89
C SER A 91 15.33 -9.32 2.16
N ASP A 92 16.13 -9.73 1.18
CA ASP A 92 16.76 -8.81 0.20
C ASP A 92 15.75 -8.27 -0.83
N GLY A 93 14.50 -8.73 -0.74
CA GLY A 93 13.36 -8.27 -1.51
C GLY A 93 13.32 -8.75 -2.96
N HIS A 94 14.22 -9.64 -3.39
CA HIS A 94 14.18 -10.21 -4.74
C HIS A 94 13.05 -11.23 -4.89
N PHE A 95 12.35 -11.16 -6.01
CA PHE A 95 11.29 -12.11 -6.35
C PHE A 95 11.10 -12.19 -7.88
N VAL A 96 10.41 -13.24 -8.32
CA VAL A 96 9.92 -13.35 -9.72
C VAL A 96 8.40 -13.26 -9.66
N GLY A 97 7.84 -12.30 -10.37
CA GLY A 97 6.41 -12.08 -10.41
C GLY A 97 5.65 -13.29 -10.94
N ARG A 98 4.53 -13.64 -10.32
CA ARG A 98 3.69 -14.78 -10.70
C ARG A 98 2.38 -14.37 -11.37
N ARG A 99 1.96 -13.13 -11.20
CA ARG A 99 0.66 -12.63 -11.67
C ARG A 99 0.74 -11.18 -12.14
N GLY A 100 -0.33 -10.76 -12.84
CA GLY A 100 -0.56 -9.36 -13.18
C GLY A 100 0.61 -8.71 -13.91
N LEU A 101 0.93 -7.49 -13.51
CA LEU A 101 1.90 -6.62 -14.17
C LEU A 101 3.33 -7.18 -14.21
N LEU A 102 3.72 -7.95 -13.20
CA LEU A 102 5.09 -8.46 -13.05
C LEU A 102 5.25 -9.93 -13.45
N HIS A 103 4.21 -10.56 -14.03
CA HIS A 103 4.26 -11.98 -14.38
C HIS A 103 5.52 -12.36 -15.17
N GLY A 104 6.28 -13.35 -14.65
CA GLY A 104 7.52 -13.84 -15.25
C GLY A 104 8.73 -12.90 -15.17
N SER A 105 8.58 -11.71 -14.60
CA SER A 105 9.65 -10.71 -14.53
C SER A 105 10.37 -10.77 -13.18
N PRO A 106 11.72 -10.81 -13.16
CA PRO A 106 12.50 -10.58 -11.95
C PRO A 106 12.32 -9.14 -11.48
N SER A 107 12.14 -8.95 -10.18
CA SER A 107 11.93 -7.65 -9.57
C SER A 107 12.52 -7.61 -8.15
N SER A 108 12.59 -6.44 -7.55
CA SER A 108 13.08 -6.29 -6.19
C SER A 108 12.36 -5.17 -5.45
N MET A 109 12.04 -5.41 -4.19
CA MET A 109 11.57 -4.41 -3.22
C MET A 109 12.74 -3.77 -2.44
N GLY A 110 13.98 -4.17 -2.72
CA GLY A 110 15.15 -3.84 -1.91
C GLY A 110 15.09 -4.49 -0.52
N LEU A 111 15.87 -4.00 0.42
CA LEU A 111 15.82 -4.49 1.79
C LEU A 111 14.37 -4.45 2.29
N SER A 112 13.90 -5.59 2.74
CA SER A 112 12.51 -5.76 3.15
C SER A 112 12.44 -6.41 4.53
N ALA A 113 11.50 -5.93 5.36
CA ALA A 113 11.28 -6.43 6.70
C ALA A 113 9.79 -6.63 6.97
N LEU A 114 9.44 -7.72 7.64
CA LEU A 114 8.12 -7.91 8.23
C LEU A 114 8.19 -7.53 9.70
N LEU A 115 7.47 -6.47 10.07
CA LEU A 115 7.37 -6.00 11.44
C LEU A 115 6.04 -6.42 12.06
N GLU A 116 6.09 -6.92 13.30
CA GLU A 116 4.92 -7.22 14.13
C GLU A 116 4.69 -6.07 15.11
N MET A 117 3.48 -5.55 15.13
CA MET A 117 3.04 -4.43 15.95
C MET A 117 1.69 -4.79 16.60
N GLY A 118 1.71 -5.66 17.60
CA GLY A 118 0.51 -6.23 18.18
C GLY A 118 -0.24 -7.12 17.17
N GLY A 119 -1.51 -6.81 16.89
CA GLY A 119 -2.33 -7.55 15.91
C GLY A 119 -2.11 -7.16 14.45
N VAL A 120 -1.25 -6.15 14.18
CA VAL A 120 -0.94 -5.63 12.86
C VAL A 120 0.49 -6.02 12.48
N ARG A 121 0.65 -6.60 11.29
CA ARG A 121 1.95 -6.82 10.67
C ARG A 121 2.16 -5.83 9.53
N VAL A 122 3.37 -5.32 9.36
CA VAL A 122 3.70 -4.34 8.32
C VAL A 122 4.88 -4.83 7.52
N VAL A 123 4.72 -4.91 6.19
CA VAL A 123 5.83 -5.14 5.26
C VAL A 123 6.47 -3.81 4.93
N VAL A 124 7.67 -3.57 5.44
CA VAL A 124 8.47 -2.37 5.16
C VAL A 124 9.48 -2.68 4.07
N ILE A 125 9.59 -1.80 3.08
CA ILE A 125 10.46 -1.98 1.91
C ILE A 125 11.33 -0.75 1.67
N SER A 126 12.51 -0.93 1.06
CA SER A 126 13.43 0.17 0.78
C SER A 126 13.31 0.76 -0.63
N LEU A 127 12.75 0.02 -1.59
CA LEU A 127 12.48 0.51 -2.94
C LEU A 127 10.98 0.71 -3.12
N ARG A 128 10.57 1.93 -3.46
CA ARG A 128 9.16 2.30 -3.58
C ARG A 128 8.44 1.46 -4.63
N GLN A 129 7.46 0.68 -4.18
CA GLN A 129 6.58 -0.13 -5.01
C GLN A 129 5.17 -0.15 -4.41
N GLN A 130 4.19 -0.57 -5.21
CA GLN A 130 2.87 -0.97 -4.73
C GLN A 130 2.78 -2.50 -4.62
N LEU A 131 1.82 -3.02 -3.90
CA LEU A 131 1.53 -4.45 -3.91
C LEU A 131 0.87 -4.81 -5.25
N VAL A 132 1.58 -5.54 -6.10
CA VAL A 132 1.15 -5.94 -7.45
C VAL A 132 1.28 -7.43 -7.72
N ASP A 133 1.93 -8.17 -6.82
CA ASP A 133 2.13 -9.62 -6.97
C ASP A 133 2.25 -10.30 -5.60
N PRO A 134 1.59 -11.45 -5.37
CA PRO A 134 1.75 -12.22 -4.13
C PRO A 134 3.20 -12.64 -3.85
N ALA A 135 4.04 -12.79 -4.89
CA ALA A 135 5.45 -13.15 -4.73
C ALA A 135 6.23 -12.12 -3.88
N GLN A 136 5.77 -10.87 -3.81
CA GLN A 136 6.31 -9.86 -2.89
C GLN A 136 6.17 -10.28 -1.42
N LEU A 137 5.08 -10.95 -1.09
CA LEU A 137 4.80 -11.42 0.27
C LEU A 137 5.51 -12.75 0.56
N ASP A 138 5.60 -13.63 -0.45
CA ASP A 138 6.33 -14.90 -0.33
C ASP A 138 7.81 -14.69 -0.02
N ALA A 139 8.42 -13.61 -0.56
CA ALA A 139 9.82 -13.25 -0.29
C ALA A 139 10.10 -13.02 1.21
N LEU A 140 9.05 -12.78 2.01
CA LEU A 140 9.10 -12.64 3.48
C LEU A 140 8.48 -13.84 4.21
N GLY A 141 8.16 -14.93 3.51
CA GLY A 141 7.56 -16.12 4.08
C GLY A 141 6.13 -15.90 4.59
N ILE A 142 5.40 -14.92 4.05
CA ILE A 142 4.05 -14.59 4.48
C ILE A 142 3.05 -15.53 3.81
N ASP A 143 2.36 -16.32 4.61
CA ASP A 143 1.19 -17.08 4.16
C ASP A 143 -0.06 -16.19 4.17
N LEU A 144 -0.54 -15.87 2.97
CA LEU A 144 -1.78 -15.10 2.80
C LEU A 144 -3.01 -15.78 3.39
N ALA A 145 -3.03 -17.12 3.54
CA ALA A 145 -4.13 -17.81 4.17
C ALA A 145 -4.29 -17.49 5.66
N SER A 146 -3.23 -17.00 6.29
CA SER A 146 -3.23 -16.54 7.69
C SER A 146 -3.72 -15.10 7.90
N VAL A 147 -3.96 -14.36 6.81
CA VAL A 147 -4.32 -12.94 6.84
C VAL A 147 -5.84 -12.78 6.82
N ARG A 148 -6.39 -12.09 7.81
CA ARG A 148 -7.83 -11.75 7.87
C ARG A 148 -8.16 -10.45 7.15
N THR A 149 -7.26 -9.49 7.23
CA THR A 149 -7.39 -8.19 6.56
C THR A 149 -6.06 -7.82 5.94
N LEU A 150 -6.04 -7.64 4.63
CA LEU A 150 -4.91 -7.12 3.90
C LEU A 150 -5.13 -5.64 3.61
N VAL A 151 -4.20 -4.79 4.01
CA VAL A 151 -4.15 -3.39 3.62
C VAL A 151 -3.16 -3.25 2.48
N ALA A 152 -3.62 -2.77 1.32
CA ALA A 152 -2.78 -2.57 0.14
C ALA A 152 -2.67 -1.07 -0.17
N LYS A 153 -1.45 -0.53 -0.18
CA LYS A 153 -1.19 0.83 -0.69
C LYS A 153 -1.18 0.79 -2.22
N SER A 154 -2.38 0.73 -2.78
CA SER A 154 -2.63 0.55 -4.22
C SER A 154 -4.07 0.93 -4.55
N ARG A 155 -4.32 1.38 -5.79
CA ARG A 155 -5.68 1.73 -6.23
C ARG A 155 -6.34 0.64 -7.09
N GLY A 156 -5.60 -0.07 -7.92
CA GLY A 156 -6.21 -0.97 -8.89
C GLY A 156 -5.42 -2.26 -9.15
N HIS A 157 -4.11 -2.17 -9.30
CA HIS A 157 -3.28 -3.32 -9.70
C HIS A 157 -3.33 -4.48 -8.70
N TYR A 158 -3.57 -4.22 -7.41
CA TYR A 158 -3.74 -5.25 -6.39
C TYR A 158 -4.88 -6.23 -6.70
N ARG A 159 -5.91 -5.80 -7.45
CA ARG A 159 -7.06 -6.66 -7.79
C ARG A 159 -6.63 -7.86 -8.63
N ALA A 160 -5.80 -7.64 -9.65
CA ALA A 160 -5.23 -8.73 -10.44
C ALA A 160 -4.23 -9.59 -9.64
N ALA A 161 -3.45 -8.96 -8.76
CA ALA A 161 -2.52 -9.67 -7.87
C ALA A 161 -3.25 -10.62 -6.90
N LEU A 162 -4.39 -10.19 -6.39
CA LEU A 162 -5.16 -10.89 -5.35
C LEU A 162 -6.36 -11.67 -5.90
N GLU A 163 -6.42 -11.89 -7.21
CA GLU A 163 -7.46 -12.72 -7.82
C GLU A 163 -7.49 -14.11 -7.17
N GLY A 164 -8.67 -14.51 -6.68
CA GLY A 164 -8.86 -15.75 -5.93
C GLY A 164 -8.38 -15.73 -4.47
N PHE A 165 -7.82 -14.62 -3.99
CA PHE A 165 -7.48 -14.43 -2.58
C PHE A 165 -8.70 -14.01 -1.75
N THR A 166 -9.56 -13.15 -2.30
CA THR A 166 -10.79 -12.69 -1.65
C THR A 166 -11.91 -12.49 -2.66
N LEU A 167 -13.09 -12.14 -2.16
CA LEU A 167 -14.26 -11.79 -2.94
C LEU A 167 -14.23 -10.31 -3.30
N THR A 168 -14.76 -9.94 -4.47
CA THR A 168 -14.76 -8.55 -4.94
C THR A 168 -15.50 -7.61 -3.99
N GLU A 169 -16.59 -8.06 -3.39
CA GLU A 169 -17.38 -7.30 -2.40
C GLU A 169 -16.66 -7.08 -1.06
N ARG A 170 -15.53 -7.74 -0.86
CA ARG A 170 -14.65 -7.55 0.31
C ARG A 170 -13.42 -6.68 0.00
N MET A 171 -13.35 -6.10 -1.17
CA MET A 171 -12.34 -5.13 -1.57
C MET A 171 -12.90 -3.71 -1.39
N ILE A 172 -12.44 -3.00 -0.38
CA ILE A 172 -12.92 -1.67 -0.01
C ILE A 172 -11.83 -0.65 -0.30
N ASP A 173 -12.18 0.37 -1.08
CA ASP A 173 -11.31 1.53 -1.27
C ASP A 173 -11.42 2.44 -0.03
N VAL A 174 -10.27 2.78 0.56
CA VAL A 174 -10.18 3.65 1.73
C VAL A 174 -9.51 4.96 1.31
N ASP A 175 -10.20 6.07 1.49
CA ASP A 175 -9.70 7.40 1.18
C ASP A 175 -8.97 7.98 2.41
N CYS A 176 -7.69 7.66 2.54
CA CYS A 176 -6.80 8.30 3.50
C CYS A 176 -6.13 9.52 2.86
N PRO A 177 -5.67 10.50 3.68
CA PRO A 177 -4.86 11.61 3.18
C PRO A 177 -3.65 11.12 2.39
N GLY A 178 -3.44 11.64 1.19
CA GLY A 178 -2.33 11.23 0.35
C GLY A 178 -2.34 11.91 -1.03
N LEU A 179 -1.19 11.83 -1.72
CA LEU A 179 -0.99 12.49 -3.03
C LEU A 179 -1.85 11.90 -4.16
N THR A 180 -2.38 10.70 -3.98
CA THR A 180 -3.17 9.99 -5.00
C THR A 180 -4.63 9.87 -4.63
N THR A 181 -5.12 10.69 -3.68
CA THR A 181 -6.53 10.71 -3.28
C THR A 181 -7.44 10.87 -4.49
N PRO A 182 -8.51 10.07 -4.61
CA PRO A 182 -9.54 10.28 -5.63
C PRO A 182 -10.44 11.48 -5.32
N ASN A 183 -10.40 11.98 -4.08
CA ASN A 183 -11.17 13.15 -3.66
C ASN A 183 -10.46 14.44 -4.06
N LEU A 184 -10.46 14.75 -5.35
CA LEU A 184 -9.78 15.91 -5.90
C LEU A 184 -10.29 17.24 -5.34
N LYS A 185 -11.54 17.29 -4.87
CA LYS A 185 -12.12 18.49 -4.25
C LYS A 185 -11.49 18.85 -2.92
N SER A 186 -10.86 17.91 -2.22
CA SER A 186 -10.18 18.12 -0.94
C SER A 186 -8.79 18.77 -1.08
N LEU A 187 -8.23 18.83 -2.30
CA LEU A 187 -6.89 19.36 -2.53
C LEU A 187 -6.92 20.89 -2.72
N PRO A 188 -5.93 21.64 -2.21
CA PRO A 188 -5.87 23.09 -2.29
C PRO A 188 -5.39 23.57 -3.67
N TRP A 189 -6.21 23.39 -4.68
CA TRP A 189 -5.90 23.82 -6.05
C TRP A 189 -5.80 25.34 -6.17
N THR A 190 -4.66 25.85 -6.59
CA THR A 190 -4.42 27.30 -6.75
C THR A 190 -4.29 27.75 -8.21
N ARG A 191 -4.01 26.84 -9.14
CA ARG A 191 -3.73 27.15 -10.55
C ARG A 191 -4.57 26.33 -11.54
N MET A 192 -5.58 25.62 -11.03
CA MET A 192 -6.44 24.80 -11.89
C MET A 192 -7.40 25.71 -12.67
N PRO A 193 -7.45 25.62 -14.01
CA PRO A 193 -8.46 26.34 -14.79
C PRO A 193 -9.85 25.81 -14.43
N ARG A 194 -10.84 26.71 -14.45
CA ARG A 194 -12.24 26.37 -14.14
C ARG A 194 -13.15 26.87 -15.27
N PRO A 195 -14.26 26.17 -15.61
CA PRO A 195 -14.69 24.89 -15.02
C PRO A 195 -13.90 23.69 -15.54
N VAL A 196 -13.73 22.67 -14.73
CA VAL A 196 -13.07 21.40 -15.10
C VAL A 196 -13.70 20.20 -14.39
N HIS A 197 -14.02 19.15 -15.15
CA HIS A 197 -14.52 17.91 -14.59
C HIS A 197 -13.38 17.13 -13.89
N PRO A 198 -13.60 16.47 -12.75
CA PRO A 198 -14.86 16.32 -11.97
C PRO A 198 -15.05 17.37 -10.87
N MET A 199 -14.30 18.47 -10.89
CA MET A 199 -14.36 19.50 -9.86
C MET A 199 -15.63 20.33 -9.96
N ASP A 200 -16.10 20.57 -11.18
CA ASP A 200 -17.29 21.35 -11.52
C ASP A 200 -18.32 20.45 -12.20
N GLU A 201 -19.52 20.38 -11.64
CA GLU A 201 -20.59 19.53 -12.12
C GLU A 201 -21.15 20.01 -13.50
N ASP A 202 -21.15 21.32 -13.71
CA ASP A 202 -21.67 21.94 -14.92
C ASP A 202 -20.64 22.05 -16.06
N THR A 203 -19.54 21.30 -15.99
CA THR A 203 -18.51 21.33 -17.03
C THR A 203 -19.07 20.81 -18.35
N GLN A 204 -19.20 21.69 -19.33
CA GLN A 204 -19.53 21.32 -20.70
C GLN A 204 -18.25 21.08 -21.49
N TRP A 205 -18.19 19.98 -22.19
CA TRP A 205 -17.08 19.64 -23.06
C TRP A 205 -17.59 19.47 -24.49
N SER A 206 -16.91 20.14 -25.44
CA SER A 206 -17.15 19.96 -26.87
C SER A 206 -15.85 19.58 -27.56
N TRP A 207 -15.93 18.61 -28.46
CA TRP A 207 -14.81 18.23 -29.29
C TRP A 207 -15.12 18.59 -30.76
N SER A 208 -14.18 19.23 -31.45
CA SER A 208 -14.19 19.44 -32.87
C SER A 208 -12.90 18.97 -33.50
N ALA A 209 -12.96 18.14 -34.55
CA ALA A 209 -11.80 17.80 -35.36
C ALA A 209 -11.92 18.52 -36.68
N THR A 210 -10.90 19.26 -37.07
CA THR A 210 -10.72 19.72 -38.46
C THR A 210 -9.86 18.68 -39.15
N VAL A 211 -10.40 18.00 -40.14
CA VAL A 211 -9.60 17.15 -41.02
C VAL A 211 -9.21 18.06 -42.20
N ASP A 212 -7.93 18.42 -42.26
CA ASP A 212 -7.37 19.06 -43.44
C ASP A 212 -7.36 18.00 -44.57
N VAL A 213 -8.08 18.26 -45.65
CA VAL A 213 -8.21 17.42 -46.87
C VAL A 213 -7.13 17.83 -47.85
#